data_e4314f3fe92509e25ad2ddbdcbf9cae8
#
_entry.id   e4314f3fe92509e25ad2ddbdcbf9cae8
#
_cell.length_a   1.000
_cell.length_b   1.000
_cell.length_c   1.000
_cell.angle_alpha   90.00
_cell.angle_beta   90.00
_cell.angle_gamma   90.00
#
_symmetry.space_group_name_H-M   'P 1'
#
loop_
_entity.id
_entity.type
_entity.pdbx_description
1 polymer ?
#
loop_
_entity_poly.entity_id
_entity_poly.type
_entity_poly.pdbx_seq_one_letter_code
_entity_poly.pdbx_strand_id
1 'polypeptide(L)'
;MGQPTMIAWVGPEDAEQARTVLPRALASILGDGWRVSVTGGEHQDTGEEQLGTISRVIMIIGGIIVFLGALGLLNVAIVTVRQRVREIGIRRAVGASAARVFFAVFMESVVATFVAGVIGVGIAVVVVRFLPLESMGIALSETQAFPAGAAIAGVAISTSIGALCGIIPALAAVRIKPIDAIRY
;
A
#
# COMPACT_ATOMS: atom_id res chain seq x y z
N MET A 1 -17.02 -20.10 -36.76
CA MET A 1 -15.81 -19.86 -37.57
C MET A 1 -15.13 -18.62 -37.02
N GLY A 2 -13.88 -18.77 -36.55
CA GLY A 2 -13.12 -17.60 -35.99
C GLY A 2 -12.73 -16.67 -37.12
N GLN A 3 -12.86 -15.36 -36.88
CA GLN A 3 -12.37 -14.36 -37.81
C GLN A 3 -10.83 -14.36 -37.74
N PRO A 4 -10.12 -14.40 -38.87
CA PRO A 4 -8.67 -14.30 -38.86
C PRO A 4 -8.25 -12.91 -38.38
N THR A 5 -7.43 -12.86 -37.35
CA THR A 5 -6.87 -11.62 -36.80
C THR A 5 -5.40 -11.56 -37.18
N MET A 6 -4.99 -10.47 -37.82
CA MET A 6 -3.58 -10.16 -38.09
C MET A 6 -3.13 -9.03 -37.19
N ILE A 7 -1.96 -9.17 -36.60
CA ILE A 7 -1.33 -8.11 -35.82
C ILE A 7 -0.19 -7.53 -36.67
N ALA A 8 -0.30 -6.25 -37.00
CA ALA A 8 0.76 -5.53 -37.70
C ALA A 8 1.34 -4.47 -36.74
N TRP A 9 2.67 -4.47 -36.62
CA TRP A 9 3.37 -3.47 -35.85
C TRP A 9 3.74 -2.30 -36.76
N VAL A 10 3.26 -1.09 -36.43
CA VAL A 10 3.52 0.12 -37.19
C VAL A 10 4.05 1.17 -36.21
N GLY A 11 5.04 1.95 -36.63
CA GLY A 11 5.57 3.06 -35.83
C GLY A 11 4.48 4.07 -35.44
N PRO A 12 4.61 4.76 -34.31
CA PRO A 12 3.59 5.71 -33.83
C PRO A 12 3.32 6.85 -34.82
N GLU A 13 4.33 7.25 -35.60
CA GLU A 13 4.23 8.27 -36.65
C GLU A 13 3.43 7.83 -37.88
N ASP A 14 3.38 6.53 -38.16
CA ASP A 14 2.68 5.97 -39.32
C ASP A 14 1.31 5.37 -38.95
N ALA A 15 0.94 5.36 -37.67
CA ALA A 15 -0.28 4.70 -37.17
C ALA A 15 -1.57 5.27 -37.79
N GLU A 16 -1.67 6.58 -37.96
CA GLU A 16 -2.82 7.23 -38.59
C GLU A 16 -2.91 6.92 -40.11
N GLN A 17 -1.78 6.89 -40.80
CA GLN A 17 -1.73 6.50 -42.21
C GLN A 17 -2.08 5.02 -42.38
N ALA A 18 -1.58 4.16 -41.50
CA ALA A 18 -1.89 2.75 -41.52
C ALA A 18 -3.39 2.47 -41.32
N ARG A 19 -4.08 3.20 -40.44
CA ARG A 19 -5.53 3.09 -40.24
C ARG A 19 -6.34 3.41 -41.49
N THR A 20 -5.87 4.29 -42.34
CA THR A 20 -6.60 4.71 -43.54
C THR A 20 -6.22 3.88 -44.77
N VAL A 21 -4.97 3.47 -44.88
CA VAL A 21 -4.42 2.79 -46.06
C VAL A 21 -4.59 1.27 -45.97
N LEU A 22 -4.32 0.66 -44.80
CA LEU A 22 -4.37 -0.80 -44.64
C LEU A 22 -5.76 -1.41 -44.94
N PRO A 23 -6.90 -0.86 -44.50
CA PRO A 23 -8.19 -1.43 -44.82
C PRO A 23 -8.47 -1.42 -46.32
N ARG A 24 -8.07 -0.34 -47.01
CA ARG A 24 -8.27 -0.22 -48.45
C ARG A 24 -7.36 -1.17 -49.24
N ALA A 25 -6.10 -1.26 -48.87
CA ALA A 25 -5.14 -2.15 -49.49
C ALA A 25 -5.52 -3.63 -49.27
N LEU A 26 -5.93 -4.00 -48.07
CA LEU A 26 -6.36 -5.38 -47.76
C LEU A 26 -7.70 -5.73 -48.43
N ALA A 27 -8.65 -4.79 -48.52
CA ALA A 27 -9.92 -5.01 -49.21
C ALA A 27 -9.69 -5.25 -50.72
N SER A 28 -8.74 -4.57 -51.34
CA SER A 28 -8.40 -4.77 -52.75
C SER A 28 -7.75 -6.14 -53.04
N ILE A 29 -7.11 -6.75 -52.07
CA ILE A 29 -6.46 -8.07 -52.18
C ILE A 29 -7.42 -9.20 -51.85
N LEU A 30 -8.28 -9.00 -50.83
CA LEU A 30 -9.17 -10.04 -50.31
C LEU A 30 -10.52 -10.15 -51.06
N GLY A 31 -10.89 -9.15 -51.88
CA GLY A 31 -12.14 -9.14 -52.63
C GLY A 31 -13.37 -8.69 -51.81
N ASP A 32 -14.51 -8.50 -52.53
CA ASP A 32 -15.73 -7.84 -52.01
C ASP A 32 -16.46 -8.55 -50.85
N GLY A 33 -15.98 -9.69 -50.39
CA GLY A 33 -16.63 -10.48 -49.32
C GLY A 33 -16.07 -10.22 -47.92
N TRP A 34 -14.99 -9.47 -47.77
CA TRP A 34 -14.29 -9.30 -46.49
C TRP A 34 -14.44 -7.87 -45.96
N ARG A 35 -14.86 -7.77 -44.71
CA ARG A 35 -14.79 -6.52 -43.95
C ARG A 35 -13.51 -6.47 -43.14
N VAL A 36 -12.60 -5.60 -43.52
CA VAL A 36 -11.36 -5.37 -42.78
C VAL A 36 -11.59 -4.20 -41.82
N SER A 37 -11.47 -4.45 -40.54
CA SER A 37 -11.45 -3.40 -39.52
C SER A 37 -10.05 -3.32 -38.92
N VAL A 38 -9.44 -2.16 -39.00
CA VAL A 38 -8.17 -1.90 -38.33
C VAL A 38 -8.47 -1.22 -37.00
N THR A 39 -8.20 -1.92 -35.91
CA THR A 39 -8.28 -1.37 -34.58
C THR A 39 -6.89 -0.94 -34.16
N GLY A 40 -6.69 0.34 -33.93
CA GLY A 40 -5.41 0.83 -33.44
C GLY A 40 -5.13 0.33 -32.05
N GLY A 41 -3.84 0.24 -31.68
CA GLY A 41 -3.38 -0.21 -30.36
C GLY A 41 -3.72 0.74 -29.19
N GLU A 42 -4.74 1.60 -29.34
CA GLU A 42 -5.31 2.41 -28.24
C GLU A 42 -5.77 1.58 -27.02
N HIS A 43 -5.82 0.26 -27.18
CA HIS A 43 -6.10 -0.63 -26.06
C HIS A 43 -4.98 -0.66 -25.01
N GLN A 44 -3.76 -0.21 -25.35
CA GLN A 44 -2.68 -0.10 -24.37
C GLN A 44 -2.87 1.14 -23.48
N ASP A 45 -3.23 2.30 -24.06
CA ASP A 45 -3.46 3.52 -23.29
C ASP A 45 -4.66 3.40 -22.35
N THR A 46 -5.76 2.76 -22.81
CA THR A 46 -6.94 2.50 -21.95
C THR A 46 -6.62 1.53 -20.81
N GLY A 47 -5.74 0.56 -21.07
CA GLY A 47 -5.28 -0.38 -20.03
C GLY A 47 -4.43 0.30 -18.96
N GLU A 48 -3.50 1.13 -19.36
CA GLU A 48 -2.64 1.88 -18.43
C GLU A 48 -3.42 2.93 -17.64
N GLU A 49 -4.36 3.64 -18.25
CA GLU A 49 -5.24 4.57 -17.56
C GLU A 49 -6.17 3.87 -16.56
N GLN A 50 -6.71 2.70 -16.90
CA GLN A 50 -7.53 1.90 -15.99
C GLN A 50 -6.70 1.38 -14.81
N LEU A 51 -5.50 0.85 -15.05
CA LEU A 51 -4.59 0.41 -14.00
C LEU A 51 -4.17 1.59 -13.10
N GLY A 52 -3.92 2.77 -13.67
CA GLY A 52 -3.63 3.99 -12.94
C GLY A 52 -4.80 4.41 -12.04
N THR A 53 -6.02 4.30 -12.52
CA THR A 53 -7.23 4.63 -11.75
C THR A 53 -7.46 3.64 -10.61
N ILE A 54 -7.34 2.35 -10.88
CA ILE A 54 -7.44 1.29 -9.85
C ILE A 54 -6.37 1.47 -8.77
N SER A 55 -5.13 1.75 -9.16
CA SER A 55 -4.03 2.01 -8.24
C SER A 55 -4.30 3.21 -7.33
N ARG A 56 -4.85 4.31 -7.86
CA ARG A 56 -5.25 5.49 -7.07
C ARG A 56 -6.34 5.15 -6.07
N VAL A 57 -7.37 4.42 -6.47
CA VAL A 57 -8.46 4.00 -5.57
C VAL A 57 -7.91 3.13 -4.44
N ILE A 58 -7.04 2.16 -4.76
CA ILE A 58 -6.40 1.31 -3.76
C ILE A 58 -5.54 2.14 -2.79
N MET A 59 -4.78 3.12 -3.29
CA MET A 59 -3.98 4.02 -2.45
C MET A 59 -4.85 4.86 -1.51
N ILE A 60 -5.97 5.38 -2.00
CA ILE A 60 -6.89 6.18 -1.17
C ILE A 60 -7.52 5.31 -0.08
N ILE A 61 -8.04 4.15 -0.43
CA ILE A 61 -8.64 3.22 0.53
C ILE A 61 -7.60 2.76 1.55
N GLY A 62 -6.41 2.35 1.08
CA GLY A 62 -5.29 1.96 1.93
C GLY A 62 -4.87 3.09 2.87
N GLY A 63 -4.78 4.33 2.36
CA GLY A 63 -4.49 5.51 3.17
C GLY A 63 -5.52 5.76 4.26
N ILE A 64 -6.81 5.61 3.96
CA ILE A 64 -7.89 5.74 4.95
C ILE A 64 -7.77 4.67 6.04
N ILE A 65 -7.53 3.40 5.65
CA ILE A 65 -7.37 2.28 6.61
C ILE A 65 -6.17 2.54 7.52
N VAL A 66 -5.05 2.95 6.96
CA VAL A 66 -3.83 3.30 7.71
C VAL A 66 -4.08 4.46 8.67
N PHE A 67 -4.79 5.49 8.23
CA PHE A 67 -5.14 6.65 9.06
C PHE A 67 -6.04 6.25 10.25
N LEU A 68 -7.06 5.43 10.01
CA LEU A 68 -7.94 4.92 11.08
C LEU A 68 -7.17 4.03 12.05
N GLY A 69 -6.26 3.20 11.56
CA GLY A 69 -5.36 2.38 12.38
C GLY A 69 -4.44 3.24 13.25
N ALA A 70 -3.88 4.31 12.69
CA ALA A 70 -3.05 5.26 13.42
C ALA A 70 -3.81 5.99 14.54
N LEU A 71 -5.06 6.38 14.28
CA LEU A 71 -5.93 6.98 15.31
C LEU A 71 -6.25 5.98 16.43
N GLY A 72 -6.53 4.72 16.09
CA GLY A 72 -6.74 3.65 17.07
C GLY A 72 -5.51 3.42 17.94
N LEU A 73 -4.33 3.32 17.33
CA LEU A 73 -3.06 3.18 18.04
C LEU A 73 -2.82 4.36 19.00
N LEU A 74 -3.02 5.59 18.52
CA LEU A 74 -2.85 6.79 19.32
C LEU A 74 -3.78 6.80 20.54
N ASN A 75 -5.04 6.43 20.36
CA ASN A 75 -6.02 6.35 21.44
C ASN A 75 -5.60 5.35 22.51
N VAL A 76 -5.23 4.12 22.11
CA VAL A 76 -4.75 3.08 23.01
C VAL A 76 -3.48 3.53 23.74
N ALA A 77 -2.51 4.13 23.03
CA ALA A 77 -1.27 4.59 23.63
C ALA A 77 -1.48 5.68 24.67
N ILE A 78 -2.38 6.65 24.43
CA ILE A 78 -2.70 7.70 25.40
C ILE A 78 -3.36 7.09 26.66
N VAL A 79 -4.31 6.16 26.47
CA VAL A 79 -4.98 5.47 27.60
C VAL A 79 -3.96 4.69 28.41
N THR A 80 -3.06 3.95 27.77
CA THR A 80 -2.00 3.17 28.42
C THR A 80 -1.08 4.07 29.27
N VAL A 81 -0.65 5.22 28.75
CA VAL A 81 0.15 6.19 29.52
C VAL A 81 -0.62 6.70 30.75
N ARG A 82 -1.92 7.00 30.60
CA ARG A 82 -2.77 7.44 31.73
C ARG A 82 -2.90 6.35 32.80
N GLN A 83 -3.01 5.09 32.41
CA GLN A 83 -3.08 3.97 33.36
C GLN A 83 -1.77 3.74 34.11
N ARG A 84 -0.63 4.09 33.50
CA ARG A 84 0.72 3.91 34.06
C ARG A 84 1.29 5.18 34.74
N VAL A 85 0.49 6.23 34.97
CA VAL A 85 0.94 7.50 35.57
C VAL A 85 1.69 7.28 36.87
N ARG A 86 1.18 6.42 37.75
CA ARG A 86 1.80 6.09 39.05
C ARG A 86 3.17 5.44 38.86
N GLU A 87 3.29 4.47 37.96
CA GLU A 87 4.57 3.79 37.68
C GLU A 87 5.62 4.76 37.14
N ILE A 88 5.22 5.59 36.15
CA ILE A 88 6.08 6.62 35.55
C ILE A 88 6.53 7.62 36.58
N GLY A 89 5.60 8.07 37.46
CA GLY A 89 5.89 9.03 38.53
C GLY A 89 6.87 8.46 39.56
N ILE A 90 6.73 7.20 39.97
CA ILE A 90 7.66 6.50 40.89
C ILE A 90 9.05 6.42 40.26
N ARG A 91 9.16 5.99 38.98
CA ARG A 91 10.44 5.92 38.28
C ARG A 91 11.15 7.28 38.24
N ARG A 92 10.40 8.37 38.04
CA ARG A 92 10.94 9.72 38.05
C ARG A 92 11.31 10.21 39.44
N ALA A 93 10.59 9.83 40.48
CA ALA A 93 10.91 10.15 41.87
C ALA A 93 12.21 9.47 42.31
N VAL A 94 12.51 8.27 41.81
CA VAL A 94 13.78 7.52 42.07
C VAL A 94 14.93 7.99 41.16
N GLY A 95 14.73 9.04 40.34
CA GLY A 95 15.80 9.68 39.56
C GLY A 95 15.86 9.32 38.08
N ALA A 96 14.81 8.69 37.52
CA ALA A 96 14.77 8.49 36.07
C ALA A 96 14.68 9.83 35.34
N SER A 97 15.55 10.04 34.35
CA SER A 97 15.51 11.23 33.51
C SER A 97 14.28 11.25 32.61
N ALA A 98 13.79 12.45 32.27
CA ALA A 98 12.68 12.65 31.34
C ALA A 98 12.94 11.96 29.99
N ALA A 99 14.18 12.04 29.49
CA ALA A 99 14.59 11.40 28.25
C ALA A 99 14.44 9.86 28.31
N ARG A 100 14.80 9.24 29.44
CA ARG A 100 14.66 7.77 29.60
C ARG A 100 13.19 7.34 29.57
N VAL A 101 12.29 8.12 30.17
CA VAL A 101 10.84 7.85 30.12
C VAL A 101 10.31 8.03 28.69
N PHE A 102 10.72 9.12 28.02
CA PHE A 102 10.36 9.38 26.63
C PHE A 102 10.74 8.20 25.73
N PHE A 103 12.02 7.82 25.75
CA PHE A 103 12.50 6.75 24.87
C PHE A 103 11.87 5.39 25.21
N ALA A 104 11.55 5.12 26.46
CA ALA A 104 10.89 3.88 26.85
C ALA A 104 9.49 3.76 26.19
N VAL A 105 8.65 4.81 26.33
CA VAL A 105 7.30 4.84 25.75
C VAL A 105 7.35 4.92 24.21
N PHE A 106 8.27 5.70 23.67
CA PHE A 106 8.46 5.85 22.23
C PHE A 106 8.86 4.51 21.58
N MET A 107 9.87 3.82 22.13
CA MET A 107 10.34 2.54 21.63
C MET A 107 9.28 1.43 21.76
N GLU A 108 8.44 1.48 22.79
CA GLU A 108 7.31 0.55 22.95
C GLU A 108 6.38 0.65 21.73
N SER A 109 6.05 1.85 21.28
CA SER A 109 5.22 2.08 20.09
C SER A 109 5.92 1.63 18.80
N VAL A 110 7.20 1.96 18.64
CA VAL A 110 7.97 1.60 17.44
C VAL A 110 8.10 0.09 17.29
N VAL A 111 8.46 -0.60 18.37
CA VAL A 111 8.62 -2.08 18.36
C VAL A 111 7.28 -2.77 18.12
N ALA A 112 6.21 -2.30 18.77
CA ALA A 112 4.87 -2.88 18.58
C ALA A 112 4.42 -2.76 17.11
N THR A 113 4.61 -1.61 16.48
CA THR A 113 4.21 -1.41 15.07
C THR A 113 5.15 -2.11 14.09
N PHE A 114 6.43 -2.24 14.40
CA PHE A 114 7.35 -3.05 13.61
C PHE A 114 6.92 -4.53 13.60
N VAL A 115 6.66 -5.10 14.77
CA VAL A 115 6.20 -6.49 14.89
C VAL A 115 4.85 -6.68 14.19
N ALA A 116 3.90 -5.77 14.40
CA ALA A 116 2.62 -5.79 13.73
C ALA A 116 2.76 -5.69 12.19
N GLY A 117 3.68 -4.86 11.72
CA GLY A 117 3.98 -4.73 10.29
C GLY A 117 4.54 -6.02 9.68
N VAL A 118 5.48 -6.67 10.37
CA VAL A 118 6.04 -7.96 9.93
C VAL A 118 4.95 -9.04 9.88
N ILE A 119 4.11 -9.13 10.93
CA ILE A 119 2.99 -10.08 10.97
C ILE A 119 1.98 -9.77 9.86
N GLY A 120 1.62 -8.50 9.68
CA GLY A 120 0.68 -8.07 8.64
C GLY A 120 1.16 -8.39 7.23
N VAL A 121 2.45 -8.15 6.94
CA VAL A 121 3.07 -8.55 5.67
C VAL A 121 3.06 -10.07 5.51
N GLY A 122 3.37 -10.82 6.55
CA GLY A 122 3.31 -12.29 6.53
C GLY A 122 1.92 -12.81 6.20
N ILE A 123 0.89 -12.25 6.83
CA ILE A 123 -0.51 -12.59 6.55
C ILE A 123 -0.86 -12.22 5.10
N ALA A 124 -0.47 -11.04 4.62
CA ALA A 124 -0.75 -10.60 3.26
C ALA A 124 -0.14 -11.55 2.22
N VAL A 125 1.11 -12.00 2.42
CA VAL A 125 1.77 -12.99 1.56
C VAL A 125 0.98 -14.30 1.51
N VAL A 126 0.56 -14.79 2.68
CA VAL A 126 -0.23 -16.03 2.77
C VAL A 126 -1.57 -15.87 2.07
N VAL A 127 -2.29 -14.79 2.32
CA VAL A 127 -3.60 -14.52 1.69
C VAL A 127 -3.46 -14.48 0.17
N VAL A 128 -2.50 -13.70 -0.36
CA VAL A 128 -2.29 -13.59 -1.83
C VAL A 128 -1.96 -14.96 -2.45
N ARG A 129 -1.21 -15.81 -1.75
CA ARG A 129 -0.85 -17.15 -2.25
C ARG A 129 -2.06 -18.08 -2.36
N PHE A 130 -3.06 -17.92 -1.49
CA PHE A 130 -4.26 -18.77 -1.50
C PHE A 130 -5.42 -18.18 -2.30
N LEU A 131 -5.33 -16.94 -2.80
CA LEU A 131 -6.35 -16.38 -3.68
C LEU A 131 -6.27 -17.05 -5.05
N PRO A 132 -7.40 -17.52 -5.60
CA PRO A 132 -7.45 -18.09 -6.95
C PRO A 132 -7.46 -16.96 -7.99
N LEU A 133 -6.33 -16.25 -8.14
CA LEU A 133 -6.20 -15.07 -9.01
C LEU A 133 -6.40 -15.42 -10.49
N GLU A 134 -6.07 -16.64 -10.89
CA GLU A 134 -6.30 -17.13 -12.25
C GLU A 134 -7.79 -17.16 -12.61
N SER A 135 -8.66 -17.53 -11.67
CA SER A 135 -10.10 -17.53 -11.88
C SER A 135 -10.69 -16.12 -12.01
N MET A 136 -9.97 -15.12 -11.54
CA MET A 136 -10.31 -13.70 -11.63
C MET A 136 -9.74 -13.03 -12.90
N GLY A 137 -9.12 -13.82 -13.80
CA GLY A 137 -8.54 -13.33 -15.05
C GLY A 137 -7.20 -12.58 -14.87
N ILE A 138 -6.60 -12.68 -13.68
CA ILE A 138 -5.29 -12.08 -13.39
C ILE A 138 -4.24 -13.15 -13.68
N ALA A 139 -3.65 -13.11 -14.87
CA ALA A 139 -2.54 -13.98 -15.23
C ALA A 139 -1.29 -13.57 -14.44
N LEU A 140 -0.97 -14.31 -13.40
CA LEU A 140 0.33 -14.20 -12.75
C LEU A 140 1.34 -14.98 -13.59
N SER A 141 2.39 -14.34 -14.06
CA SER A 141 3.54 -15.05 -14.61
C SER A 141 4.08 -15.99 -13.53
N GLU A 142 4.32 -17.25 -13.83
CA GLU A 142 4.79 -18.29 -12.88
C GLU A 142 6.04 -17.91 -12.07
N THR A 143 6.73 -16.84 -12.45
CA THR A 143 7.94 -16.32 -11.83
C THR A 143 7.71 -15.12 -10.90
N GLN A 144 6.47 -14.68 -10.69
CA GLN A 144 6.23 -13.49 -9.86
C GLN A 144 6.28 -13.87 -8.37
N ALA A 145 7.50 -14.01 -7.86
CA ALA A 145 7.75 -14.00 -6.41
C ALA A 145 7.12 -12.72 -5.82
N PHE A 146 6.52 -12.86 -4.61
CA PHE A 146 5.98 -11.70 -3.87
C PHE A 146 7.00 -10.56 -3.90
N PRO A 147 6.60 -9.33 -4.30
CA PRO A 147 7.56 -8.24 -4.46
C PRO A 147 8.15 -7.86 -3.10
N ALA A 148 9.41 -8.25 -2.88
CA ALA A 148 10.13 -7.96 -1.63
C ALA A 148 10.13 -6.45 -1.30
N GLY A 149 10.13 -5.60 -2.34
CA GLY A 149 10.02 -4.16 -2.18
C GLY A 149 8.71 -3.73 -1.51
N ALA A 150 7.58 -4.35 -1.85
CA ALA A 150 6.29 -4.06 -1.22
C ALA A 150 6.27 -4.51 0.25
N ALA A 151 6.88 -5.66 0.56
CA ALA A 151 7.02 -6.15 1.93
C ALA A 151 7.83 -5.16 2.79
N ILE A 152 9.00 -4.76 2.31
CA ILE A 152 9.87 -3.80 3.01
C ILE A 152 9.15 -2.46 3.18
N ALA A 153 8.49 -1.96 2.13
CA ALA A 153 7.71 -0.72 2.20
C ALA A 153 6.59 -0.82 3.24
N GLY A 154 5.85 -1.93 3.29
CA GLY A 154 4.79 -2.15 4.28
C GLY A 154 5.30 -2.09 5.72
N VAL A 155 6.40 -2.80 6.03
CA VAL A 155 7.03 -2.75 7.35
C VAL A 155 7.59 -1.36 7.66
N ALA A 156 8.21 -0.69 6.70
CA ALA A 156 8.74 0.66 6.89
C ALA A 156 7.63 1.68 7.17
N ILE A 157 6.53 1.62 6.42
CA ILE A 157 5.35 2.49 6.61
C ILE A 157 4.75 2.27 8.01
N SER A 158 4.49 1.01 8.40
CA SER A 158 3.91 0.69 9.70
C SER A 158 4.78 1.18 10.85
N THR A 159 6.10 0.97 10.77
CA THR A 159 7.07 1.43 11.77
C THR A 159 7.14 2.96 11.84
N SER A 160 7.12 3.64 10.69
CA SER A 160 7.11 5.10 10.62
C SER A 160 5.85 5.69 11.26
N ILE A 161 4.69 5.10 11.03
CA ILE A 161 3.43 5.50 11.66
C ILE A 161 3.50 5.29 13.17
N GLY A 162 4.03 4.15 13.61
CA GLY A 162 4.25 3.88 15.03
C GLY A 162 5.18 4.90 15.69
N ALA A 163 6.24 5.29 15.02
CA ALA A 163 7.15 6.33 15.49
C ALA A 163 6.43 7.67 15.59
N LEU A 164 5.69 8.11 14.57
CA LEU A 164 4.95 9.36 14.57
C LEU A 164 3.86 9.38 15.66
N CYS A 165 3.06 8.34 15.75
CA CYS A 165 2.01 8.21 16.75
C CYS A 165 2.56 8.05 18.19
N GLY A 166 3.75 7.45 18.33
CA GLY A 166 4.42 7.23 19.61
C GLY A 166 4.99 8.51 20.24
N ILE A 167 5.25 9.56 19.44
CA ILE A 167 5.77 10.85 19.96
C ILE A 167 4.77 11.49 20.93
N ILE A 168 3.48 11.50 20.59
CA ILE A 168 2.46 12.19 21.41
C ILE A 168 2.34 11.56 22.81
N PRO A 169 2.14 10.24 22.97
CA PRO A 169 2.09 9.61 24.28
C PRO A 169 3.43 9.68 25.02
N ALA A 170 4.57 9.60 24.32
CA ALA A 170 5.88 9.75 24.94
C ALA A 170 6.07 11.16 25.52
N LEU A 171 5.65 12.22 24.82
CA LEU A 171 5.65 13.58 25.36
C LEU A 171 4.67 13.75 26.52
N ALA A 172 3.50 13.11 26.46
CA ALA A 172 2.54 13.11 27.57
C ALA A 172 3.13 12.46 28.82
N ALA A 173 3.82 11.34 28.66
CA ALA A 173 4.50 10.64 29.76
C ALA A 173 5.57 11.49 30.45
N VAL A 174 6.33 12.27 29.69
CA VAL A 174 7.35 13.17 30.24
C VAL A 174 6.76 14.31 31.08
N ARG A 175 5.54 14.74 30.79
CA ARG A 175 4.87 15.84 31.52
C ARG A 175 4.31 15.41 32.87
N ILE A 176 4.30 14.11 33.19
CA ILE A 176 3.84 13.60 34.48
C ILE A 176 4.81 14.02 35.56
N LYS A 177 4.32 14.79 36.56
CA LYS A 177 5.13 15.21 37.70
C LYS A 177 5.16 14.10 38.76
N PRO A 178 6.30 13.91 39.49
CA PRO A 178 6.38 12.91 40.56
C PRO A 178 5.31 13.07 41.65
N ILE A 179 4.89 14.33 41.90
CA ILE A 179 3.87 14.65 42.90
C ILE A 179 2.47 14.13 42.52
N ASP A 180 2.19 14.05 41.24
CA ASP A 180 0.90 13.54 40.73
C ASP A 180 0.76 12.04 40.99
N ALA A 181 1.87 11.30 41.08
CA ALA A 181 1.89 9.85 41.36
C ALA A 181 1.56 9.51 42.84
N ILE A 182 1.69 10.49 43.74
CA ILE A 182 1.44 10.28 45.17
C ILE A 182 -0.03 10.63 45.50
N ARG A 183 -0.69 11.40 44.65
CA ARG A 183 -2.04 11.94 44.90
C ARG A 183 -3.15 11.03 44.34
N TYR A 184 -2.80 10.02 43.61
CA TYR A 184 -3.64 8.93 43.13
C TYR A 184 -3.16 7.61 43.74
#